data_fed27625b9b8d1010e06f7e27790f620
#
_entry.id   fed27625b9b8d1010e06f7e27790f620
#
_cell.length_a   1.000
_cell.length_b   1.000
_cell.length_c   1.000
_cell.angle_alpha   90.00
_cell.angle_beta   90.00
_cell.angle_gamma   90.00
#
_symmetry.space_group_name_H-M   'P 1'
#
loop_
_entity.id
_entity.type
_entity.pdbx_description
1 polymer ?
#
loop_
_entity_poly.entity_id
_entity_poly.type
_entity_poly.pdbx_seq_one_letter_code
_entity_poly.pdbx_strand_id
1 'polypeptide(L)' 'MDDNLHSPQRRLIELRIEHGDLDSLIDQASVERPLDELTLRRLKKRRLALRDQIATLEMRLSPPEPA' A
#
# COMPACT_ATOMS: atom_id res chain seq x y z
N MET A 1 24.95 12.53 -0.56
CA MET A 1 24.14 11.42 -0.59
C MET A 1 22.94 11.51 0.31
N ASP A 2 21.93 11.31 -0.26
CA ASP A 2 20.70 11.56 0.42
C ASP A 2 20.06 10.27 0.88
N ASP A 3 20.39 9.88 2.06
CA ASP A 3 19.86 8.64 2.59
C ASP A 3 18.36 8.66 2.78
N ASN A 4 17.78 9.86 2.83
CA ASN A 4 16.35 9.97 3.04
C ASN A 4 15.55 9.40 1.89
N LEU A 5 16.11 9.42 0.69
CA LEU A 5 15.40 8.89 -0.47
C LEU A 5 15.20 7.39 -0.37
N HIS A 6 16.07 6.71 0.35
CA HIS A 6 16.03 5.26 0.45
C HIS A 6 15.77 4.76 1.85
N SER A 7 15.44 5.68 2.76
CA SER A 7 15.19 5.25 4.13
C SER A 7 13.91 4.44 4.23
N PRO A 8 13.86 3.45 5.10
CA PRO A 8 12.64 2.69 5.28
C PRO A 8 11.47 3.53 5.75
N GLN A 9 11.73 4.55 6.56
CA GLN A 9 10.66 5.42 7.03
C GLN A 9 10.01 6.15 5.86
N ARG A 10 10.83 6.67 4.95
CA ARG A 10 10.29 7.37 3.81
C ARG A 10 9.54 6.42 2.89
N ARG A 11 10.10 5.24 2.71
CA ARG A 11 9.42 4.24 1.88
C ARG A 11 8.07 3.87 2.45
N LEU A 12 7.99 3.76 3.77
CA LEU A 12 6.74 3.43 4.43
C LEU A 12 5.70 4.52 4.20
N ILE A 13 6.11 5.78 4.30
CA ILE A 13 5.19 6.89 4.05
C ILE A 13 4.68 6.83 2.61
N GLU A 14 5.57 6.61 1.66
CA GLU A 14 5.18 6.52 0.27
C GLU A 14 4.19 5.39 0.03
N LEU A 15 4.45 4.25 0.63
CA LEU A 15 3.57 3.10 0.47
C LEU A 15 2.19 3.36 1.05
N ARG A 16 2.13 4.04 2.19
CA ARG A 16 0.85 4.36 2.80
C ARG A 16 0.05 5.33 1.94
N ILE A 17 0.71 6.29 1.35
CA ILE A 17 0.04 7.23 0.44
C ILE A 17 -0.49 6.46 -0.77
N GLU A 18 0.34 5.62 -1.34
CA GLU A 18 -0.03 4.83 -2.50
C GLU A 18 -1.21 3.91 -2.18
N HIS A 19 -1.18 3.32 -1.00
CA HIS A 19 -2.26 2.44 -0.57
C HIS A 19 -3.57 3.21 -0.43
N GLY A 20 -3.52 4.40 0.15
CA GLY A 20 -4.71 5.23 0.29
C GLY A 20 -5.28 5.65 -1.05
N ASP A 21 -4.40 6.04 -1.97
CA ASP A 21 -4.84 6.41 -3.31
C ASP A 21 -5.51 5.22 -3.99
N LEU A 22 -4.93 4.06 -3.83
CA LEU A 22 -5.46 2.85 -4.45
C LEU A 22 -6.81 2.46 -3.86
N ASP A 23 -6.96 2.64 -2.56
CA ASP A 23 -8.25 2.39 -1.90
C ASP A 23 -9.34 3.26 -2.50
N SER A 24 -9.05 4.55 -2.68
CA SER A 24 -10.02 5.47 -3.28
C SER A 24 -10.36 5.05 -4.70
N LEU A 25 -9.34 4.64 -5.45
CA LEU A 25 -9.55 4.22 -6.82
C LEU A 25 -10.45 2.99 -6.89
N ILE A 26 -10.24 2.06 -5.98
CA ILE A 26 -11.04 0.85 -5.95
C ILE A 26 -12.49 1.18 -5.61
N ASP A 27 -12.69 2.07 -4.66
CA ASP A 27 -14.03 2.49 -4.29
C ASP A 27 -14.75 3.12 -5.48
N GLN A 28 -14.07 4.01 -6.19
CA GLN A 28 -14.66 4.65 -7.35
C GLN A 28 -14.97 3.64 -8.44
N ALA A 29 -14.04 2.74 -8.70
CA ALA A 29 -14.24 1.75 -9.75
C ALA A 29 -15.41 0.82 -9.41
N SER A 30 -15.60 0.51 -8.15
CA SER A 30 -16.68 -0.36 -7.73
C SER A 30 -18.04 0.28 -7.95
N VAL A 31 -18.12 1.59 -7.79
CA VAL A 31 -19.38 2.30 -7.91
C VAL A 31 -19.66 2.70 -9.35
N GLU A 32 -18.65 3.29 -10.00
CA GLU A 32 -18.85 3.89 -11.31
C GLU A 32 -18.77 2.89 -12.44
N ARG A 33 -17.97 1.85 -12.27
CA ARG A 33 -17.78 0.87 -13.33
C ARG A 33 -17.83 -0.53 -12.77
N PRO A 34 -18.99 -0.92 -12.31
CA PRO A 34 -19.10 -2.25 -11.71
C PRO A 34 -18.86 -3.40 -12.68
N LEU A 35 -18.93 -3.13 -13.99
CA LEU A 35 -18.74 -4.18 -14.99
C LEU A 35 -17.28 -4.45 -15.30
N ASP A 36 -16.37 -3.57 -14.85
CA ASP A 36 -14.96 -3.73 -15.14
C ASP A 36 -14.29 -4.57 -14.07
N GLU A 37 -14.66 -5.83 -14.04
CA GLU A 37 -14.17 -6.73 -12.99
C GLU A 37 -12.69 -7.00 -13.09
N LEU A 38 -12.17 -7.04 -14.31
CA LEU A 38 -10.75 -7.33 -14.48
C LEU A 38 -9.89 -6.22 -13.90
N THR A 39 -10.24 -4.98 -14.22
CA THR A 39 -9.52 -3.85 -13.67
C THR A 39 -9.63 -3.83 -12.15
N LEU A 40 -10.83 -4.06 -11.64
CA LEU A 40 -11.03 -4.05 -10.20
C LEU A 40 -10.20 -5.13 -9.51
N ARG A 41 -10.12 -6.30 -10.13
CA ARG A 41 -9.33 -7.39 -9.57
C ARG A 41 -7.85 -7.04 -9.53
N ARG A 42 -7.35 -6.40 -10.59
CA ARG A 42 -5.96 -5.96 -10.64
C ARG A 42 -5.66 -4.94 -9.56
N LEU A 43 -6.56 -4.00 -9.36
CA LEU A 43 -6.38 -2.98 -8.35
C LEU A 43 -6.36 -3.59 -6.96
N LYS A 44 -7.24 -4.54 -6.70
CA LYS A 44 -7.29 -5.19 -5.40
C LYS A 44 -6.04 -6.02 -5.15
N LYS A 45 -5.52 -6.66 -6.19
CA LYS A 45 -4.30 -7.43 -6.06
C LYS A 45 -3.12 -6.52 -5.73
N ARG A 46 -3.05 -5.36 -6.38
CA ARG A 46 -2.01 -4.41 -6.07
C ARG A 46 -2.13 -3.88 -4.66
N ARG A 47 -3.36 -3.62 -4.21
CA ARG A 47 -3.57 -3.15 -2.84
C ARG A 47 -3.07 -4.17 -1.83
N LEU A 48 -3.32 -5.43 -2.11
CA LEU A 48 -2.85 -6.49 -1.22
C LEU A 48 -1.33 -6.53 -1.16
N ALA A 49 -0.68 -6.38 -2.31
CA ALA A 49 0.77 -6.35 -2.36
C ALA A 49 1.33 -5.18 -1.57
N LEU A 50 0.69 -4.02 -1.67
CA LEU A 50 1.13 -2.85 -0.91
C LEU A 50 0.96 -3.06 0.58
N ARG A 51 -0.13 -3.67 1.00
CA ARG A 51 -0.34 -3.96 2.42
C ARG A 51 0.74 -4.88 2.95
N ASP A 52 1.13 -5.86 2.16
CA ASP A 52 2.21 -6.76 2.54
C ASP A 52 3.51 -6.01 2.74
N GLN A 53 3.83 -5.12 1.80
CA GLN A 53 5.06 -4.35 1.91
C GLN A 53 5.03 -3.42 3.11
N ILE A 54 3.89 -2.80 3.36
CA ILE A 54 3.74 -1.94 4.52
C ILE A 54 3.95 -2.72 5.81
N ALA A 55 3.32 -3.87 5.92
CA ALA A 55 3.46 -4.69 7.11
C ALA A 55 4.91 -5.12 7.33
N THR A 56 5.59 -5.49 6.26
CA THR A 56 6.98 -5.89 6.35
C THR A 56 7.86 -4.76 6.85
N LEU A 57 7.65 -3.56 6.31
CA LEU A 57 8.45 -2.40 6.75
C LEU A 57 8.13 -2.01 8.17
N GLU A 58 6.86 -2.07 8.55
CA GLU A 58 6.49 -1.74 9.91
C GLU A 58 7.15 -2.67 10.91
N MET A 59 7.25 -3.93 10.56
CA MET A 59 7.93 -4.88 11.44
C MET A 59 9.41 -4.59 11.56
N ARG A 60 10.02 -4.12 10.49
CA ARG A 60 11.44 -3.77 10.53
C ARG A 60 11.69 -2.52 11.36
N LEU A 61 10.80 -1.55 11.23
CA LEU A 61 10.97 -0.27 11.91
C LEU A 61 10.53 -0.30 13.35
N SER A 62 9.57 -1.13 13.66
CA SER A 62 9.02 -1.24 15.01
C SER A 62 8.82 -2.70 15.35
N PRO A 63 9.91 -3.44 15.53
CA PRO A 63 9.76 -4.85 15.86
C PRO A 63 8.98 -5.02 17.16
N PRO A 64 8.21 -6.08 17.25
CA PRO A 64 7.44 -6.33 18.46
C PRO A 64 8.34 -6.48 19.66
N GLU A 65 7.92 -5.91 20.75
CA GLU A 65 8.69 -6.00 21.97
C GLU A 65 8.55 -7.39 22.57
N PRO A 66 9.62 -7.92 23.11
CA PRO A 66 9.51 -9.19 23.83
C PRO A 66 8.59 -9.03 25.02
N ALA A 67 7.74 -9.98 25.17
CA ALA A 67 6.75 -9.93 26.24
C ALA A 67 7.40 -10.02 27.61
#